data_32a79c0eaacaa0c2a683b6ebdd0b9230
#
_entry.id   32a79c0eaacaa0c2a683b6ebdd0b9230
#
_cell.length_a   1.000
_cell.length_b   1.000
_cell.length_c   1.000
_cell.angle_alpha   90.00
_cell.angle_beta   90.00
_cell.angle_gamma   90.00
#
_symmetry.space_group_name_H-M   'P 1'
#
loop_
_entity.id
_entity.type
_entity.pdbx_description
1 polymer ?
#
loop_
_entity_poly.entity_id
_entity_poly.type
_entity_poly.pdbx_seq_one_letter_code
_entity_poly.pdbx_strand_id
1 'polypeptide(L)'
;MKPLKPHTEPRTEARARPDTLRSPPLGADLGLLLLRLTVGLILAGHGAQKLFGIFGGHGLAATGKGFAALGYHPGEFFACLAGVSELLGGLGLAVGLLTPLAAAALIGVMINAMATSASQGLWAMSGGIEYPLTIAVVALAVAATGPGRFALDRPFRWGHGGLGSAAFALVAGGVGAAIVLAL
;
A
#
# COMPACT_ATOMS: atom_id res chain seq x y z
N MET A 1 -79.28 1.27 -16.02
CA MET A 1 -78.16 0.76 -15.20
C MET A 1 -76.87 1.03 -15.96
N LYS A 2 -76.04 1.97 -15.47
CA LYS A 2 -74.74 2.30 -16.05
C LYS A 2 -73.66 1.52 -15.29
N PRO A 3 -72.70 0.80 -15.96
CA PRO A 3 -71.67 0.09 -15.23
C PRO A 3 -70.64 1.06 -14.69
N LEU A 4 -70.29 0.87 -13.41
CA LEU A 4 -69.20 1.54 -12.72
C LEU A 4 -67.83 1.12 -13.32
N LYS A 5 -67.05 2.12 -13.73
CA LYS A 5 -65.66 1.92 -14.10
C LYS A 5 -64.82 1.63 -12.84
N PRO A 6 -63.89 0.65 -12.88
CA PRO A 6 -62.99 0.43 -11.79
C PRO A 6 -61.97 1.60 -11.68
N HIS A 7 -61.85 2.21 -10.51
CA HIS A 7 -60.82 3.15 -10.18
C HIS A 7 -59.48 2.39 -10.10
N THR A 8 -58.63 2.57 -11.09
CA THR A 8 -57.21 2.20 -10.98
C THR A 8 -56.52 3.28 -10.18
N GLU A 9 -56.21 2.97 -8.91
CA GLU A 9 -55.31 3.78 -8.12
C GLU A 9 -53.90 3.81 -8.76
N PRO A 10 -53.26 4.97 -8.88
CA PRO A 10 -51.90 5.04 -9.37
C PRO A 10 -50.97 4.34 -8.37
N ARG A 11 -50.39 3.21 -8.77
CA ARG A 11 -49.35 2.49 -8.07
C ARG A 11 -48.20 3.48 -7.92
N THR A 12 -48.03 4.05 -6.74
CA THR A 12 -46.86 4.86 -6.38
C THR A 12 -45.67 3.92 -6.40
N GLU A 13 -44.97 3.88 -7.54
CA GLU A 13 -43.67 3.24 -7.62
C GLU A 13 -42.77 3.95 -6.59
N ALA A 14 -42.52 3.27 -5.46
CA ALA A 14 -41.55 3.68 -4.50
C ALA A 14 -40.19 3.69 -5.24
N ARG A 15 -39.82 4.89 -5.66
CA ARG A 15 -38.52 5.17 -6.27
C ARG A 15 -37.47 4.67 -5.29
N ALA A 16 -36.89 3.50 -5.59
CA ALA A 16 -35.77 2.95 -4.84
C ALA A 16 -34.69 4.02 -4.79
N ARG A 17 -34.48 4.61 -3.61
CA ARG A 17 -33.35 5.51 -3.38
C ARG A 17 -32.09 4.75 -3.71
N PRO A 18 -31.19 5.31 -4.54
CA PRO A 18 -29.90 4.67 -4.77
C PRO A 18 -29.22 4.45 -3.43
N ASP A 19 -28.78 3.22 -3.19
CA ASP A 19 -28.11 2.75 -1.95
C ASP A 19 -26.67 3.30 -1.85
N THR A 20 -26.45 4.53 -2.34
CA THR A 20 -25.14 5.15 -2.58
C THR A 20 -24.50 5.78 -1.35
N LEU A 21 -25.06 5.61 -0.14
CA LEU A 21 -24.53 6.25 1.09
C LEU A 21 -24.40 5.27 2.28
N ARG A 22 -24.31 3.98 2.05
CA ARG A 22 -23.93 3.08 3.14
C ARG A 22 -22.45 3.24 3.41
N SER A 23 -22.12 3.79 4.58
CA SER A 23 -20.76 3.71 5.12
C SER A 23 -20.27 2.26 5.07
N PRO A 24 -18.98 2.02 4.73
CA PRO A 24 -18.45 0.67 4.75
C PRO A 24 -18.78 -0.03 6.08
N PRO A 25 -19.08 -1.33 6.07
CA PRO A 25 -19.34 -2.07 7.30
C PRO A 25 -18.12 -2.00 8.21
N LEU A 26 -18.34 -1.89 9.54
CA LEU A 26 -17.26 -1.82 10.53
C LEU A 26 -16.20 -2.92 10.35
N GLY A 27 -16.61 -4.11 9.90
CA GLY A 27 -15.69 -5.22 9.61
C GLY A 27 -14.67 -4.89 8.52
N ALA A 28 -15.05 -4.15 7.47
CA ALA A 28 -14.11 -3.73 6.43
C ALA A 28 -13.07 -2.73 6.98
N ASP A 29 -13.50 -1.77 7.80
CA ASP A 29 -12.60 -0.81 8.44
C ASP A 29 -11.62 -1.48 9.42
N LEU A 30 -12.08 -2.48 10.19
CA LEU A 30 -11.23 -3.27 11.07
C LEU A 30 -10.25 -4.15 10.29
N GLY A 31 -10.70 -4.77 9.20
CA GLY A 31 -9.83 -5.55 8.31
C GLY A 31 -8.71 -4.69 7.71
N LEU A 32 -9.05 -3.48 7.22
CA LEU A 32 -8.06 -2.52 6.73
C LEU A 32 -7.09 -2.07 7.81
N LEU A 33 -7.57 -1.82 9.04
CA LEU A 33 -6.70 -1.47 10.17
C LEU A 33 -5.71 -2.58 10.47
N LEU A 34 -6.17 -3.83 10.60
CA LEU A 34 -5.31 -4.99 10.86
C LEU A 34 -4.26 -5.17 9.77
N LEU A 35 -4.67 -5.09 8.50
CA LEU A 35 -3.78 -5.23 7.35
C LEU A 35 -2.71 -4.13 7.35
N ARG A 36 -3.09 -2.88 7.58
CA ARG A 36 -2.16 -1.74 7.65
C ARG A 36 -1.18 -1.88 8.81
N LEU A 37 -1.67 -2.21 10.02
CA LEU A 37 -0.81 -2.41 11.18
C LEU A 37 0.18 -3.55 10.95
N THR A 38 -0.29 -4.69 10.46
CA THR A 38 0.58 -5.85 10.24
C THR A 38 1.66 -5.54 9.20
N VAL A 39 1.26 -5.15 7.99
CA VAL A 39 2.22 -4.89 6.90
C VAL A 39 3.07 -3.67 7.19
N GLY A 40 2.46 -2.58 7.67
CA GLY A 40 3.17 -1.34 7.95
C GLY A 40 4.22 -1.49 9.06
N LEU A 41 3.90 -2.16 10.17
CA LEU A 41 4.86 -2.36 11.26
C LEU A 41 5.98 -3.35 10.87
N ILE A 42 5.69 -4.39 10.10
CA ILE A 42 6.71 -5.29 9.57
C ILE A 42 7.69 -4.51 8.68
N LEU A 43 7.20 -3.69 7.76
CA LEU A 43 8.06 -2.89 6.88
C LEU A 43 8.83 -1.82 7.66
N ALA A 44 8.21 -1.15 8.61
CA ALA A 44 8.91 -0.22 9.50
C ALA A 44 10.04 -0.92 10.27
N GLY A 45 9.80 -2.16 10.73
CA GLY A 45 10.83 -3.00 11.35
C GLY A 45 11.98 -3.30 10.39
N HIS A 46 11.71 -3.68 9.14
CA HIS A 46 12.74 -3.90 8.12
C HIS A 46 13.56 -2.64 7.81
N GLY A 47 12.90 -1.47 7.74
CA GLY A 47 13.60 -0.20 7.62
C GLY A 47 14.52 0.07 8.83
N ALA A 48 14.02 -0.15 10.04
CA ALA A 48 14.79 0.02 11.27
C ALA A 48 15.98 -0.96 11.37
N GLN A 49 15.83 -2.20 10.90
CA GLN A 49 16.91 -3.19 10.77
C GLN A 49 18.04 -2.69 9.87
N LYS A 50 17.69 -2.10 8.71
CA LYS A 50 18.66 -1.56 7.76
C LYS A 50 19.38 -0.33 8.28
N LEU A 51 18.65 0.59 8.92
CA LEU A 51 19.21 1.88 9.35
C LEU A 51 19.99 1.79 10.67
N PHE A 52 19.40 1.10 11.66
CA PHE A 52 19.86 1.16 13.05
C PHE A 52 20.44 -0.16 13.58
N GLY A 53 20.28 -1.27 12.86
CA GLY A 53 20.73 -2.58 13.30
C GLY A 53 19.92 -3.19 14.45
N ILE A 54 18.75 -2.63 14.77
CA ILE A 54 17.86 -3.16 15.81
C ILE A 54 17.05 -4.34 15.28
N PHE A 55 16.33 -5.07 16.13
CA PHE A 55 15.53 -6.24 15.79
C PHE A 55 16.31 -7.34 15.03
N GLY A 56 17.59 -7.52 15.36
CA GLY A 56 18.45 -8.48 14.68
C GLY A 56 18.96 -8.04 13.30
N GLY A 57 18.80 -6.77 12.95
CA GLY A 57 19.34 -6.19 11.72
C GLY A 57 20.84 -5.91 11.78
N HIS A 58 21.43 -5.58 10.63
CA HIS A 58 22.88 -5.37 10.50
C HIS A 58 23.32 -3.91 10.53
N GLY A 59 22.37 -2.96 10.49
CA GLY A 59 22.64 -1.53 10.43
C GLY A 59 23.10 -1.06 9.05
N LEU A 60 23.26 0.26 8.92
CA LEU A 60 23.44 0.91 7.62
C LEU A 60 24.71 0.47 6.88
N ALA A 61 25.85 0.42 7.58
CA ALA A 61 27.11 0.09 6.94
C ALA A 61 27.16 -1.34 6.38
N ALA A 62 26.67 -2.32 7.14
CA ALA A 62 26.64 -3.71 6.67
C ALA A 62 25.57 -3.91 5.58
N THR A 63 24.40 -3.27 5.72
CA THR A 63 23.37 -3.27 4.68
C THR A 63 23.90 -2.62 3.40
N GLY A 64 24.66 -1.53 3.50
CA GLY A 64 25.28 -0.85 2.36
C GLY A 64 26.26 -1.74 1.60
N LYS A 65 27.05 -2.58 2.30
CA LYS A 65 27.90 -3.58 1.65
C LYS A 65 27.08 -4.60 0.84
N GLY A 66 25.94 -5.03 1.38
CA GLY A 66 25.01 -5.89 0.66
C GLY A 66 24.44 -5.24 -0.61
N PHE A 67 24.03 -3.97 -0.52
CA PHE A 67 23.57 -3.21 -1.68
C PHE A 67 24.66 -3.03 -2.75
N ALA A 68 25.90 -2.75 -2.33
CA ALA A 68 27.03 -2.67 -3.24
C ALA A 68 27.27 -4.00 -3.98
N ALA A 69 27.14 -5.13 -3.29
CA ALA A 69 27.25 -6.46 -3.89
C ALA A 69 26.12 -6.75 -4.89
N LEU A 70 24.96 -6.10 -4.76
CA LEU A 70 23.85 -6.17 -5.71
C LEU A 70 23.98 -5.19 -6.88
N GLY A 71 25.08 -4.41 -6.93
CA GLY A 71 25.34 -3.45 -8.01
C GLY A 71 24.94 -2.00 -7.72
N TYR A 72 24.35 -1.68 -6.56
CA TYR A 72 23.99 -0.32 -6.20
C TYR A 72 25.20 0.48 -5.68
N HIS A 73 25.60 1.55 -6.37
CA HIS A 73 26.74 2.38 -5.97
C HIS A 73 26.39 3.87 -5.86
N PRO A 74 26.62 4.54 -4.68
CA PRO A 74 27.19 4.02 -3.42
C PRO A 74 26.17 3.16 -2.63
N GLY A 75 26.59 1.98 -2.16
CA GLY A 75 25.70 1.03 -1.50
C GLY A 75 25.03 1.56 -0.24
N GLU A 76 25.74 2.33 0.61
CA GLU A 76 25.16 2.93 1.83
C GLU A 76 24.07 3.96 1.51
N PHE A 77 24.20 4.72 0.44
CA PHE A 77 23.17 5.68 0.00
C PHE A 77 21.88 4.95 -0.34
N PHE A 78 21.95 3.87 -1.16
CA PHE A 78 20.78 3.12 -1.55
C PHE A 78 20.20 2.30 -0.39
N ALA A 79 21.03 1.80 0.50
CA ALA A 79 20.60 1.14 1.74
C ALA A 79 19.85 2.12 2.66
N CYS A 80 20.34 3.37 2.78
CA CYS A 80 19.67 4.43 3.52
C CYS A 80 18.32 4.80 2.87
N LEU A 81 18.31 4.99 1.55
CA LEU A 81 17.09 5.31 0.82
C LEU A 81 16.03 4.22 0.99
N ALA A 82 16.40 2.95 0.84
CA ALA A 82 15.51 1.83 1.06
C ALA A 82 15.03 1.76 2.52
N GLY A 83 15.94 1.87 3.49
CA GLY A 83 15.62 1.83 4.91
C GLY A 83 14.68 2.95 5.35
N VAL A 84 14.90 4.18 4.89
CA VAL A 84 14.00 5.33 5.16
C VAL A 84 12.64 5.12 4.50
N SER A 85 12.61 4.66 3.25
CA SER A 85 11.36 4.40 2.53
C SER A 85 10.53 3.32 3.21
N GLU A 86 11.15 2.23 3.66
CA GLU A 86 10.46 1.16 4.41
C GLU A 86 10.02 1.62 5.79
N LEU A 87 10.85 2.37 6.52
CA LEU A 87 10.52 2.86 7.86
C LEU A 87 9.36 3.85 7.80
N LEU A 88 9.51 4.92 7.03
CA LEU A 88 8.48 5.98 6.96
C LEU A 88 7.25 5.54 6.17
N GLY A 89 7.44 4.81 5.07
CA GLY A 89 6.35 4.22 4.31
C GLY A 89 5.56 3.21 5.13
N GLY A 90 6.26 2.35 5.88
CA GLY A 90 5.65 1.39 6.79
C GLY A 90 4.87 2.06 7.92
N LEU A 91 5.45 3.02 8.62
CA LEU A 91 4.75 3.79 9.66
C LEU A 91 3.57 4.57 9.09
N GLY A 92 3.75 5.24 7.95
CA GLY A 92 2.68 5.96 7.26
C GLY A 92 1.51 5.05 6.91
N LEU A 93 1.80 3.85 6.36
CA LEU A 93 0.78 2.85 6.07
C LEU A 93 0.08 2.37 7.35
N ALA A 94 0.84 2.06 8.42
CA ALA A 94 0.29 1.56 9.69
C ALA A 94 -0.71 2.54 10.30
N VAL A 95 -0.34 3.81 10.44
CA VAL A 95 -1.22 4.83 11.04
C VAL A 95 -2.22 5.41 10.03
N GLY A 96 -2.06 5.11 8.74
CA GLY A 96 -2.88 5.66 7.65
C GLY A 96 -2.65 7.16 7.48
N LEU A 97 -1.40 7.57 7.37
CA LEU A 97 -0.98 8.95 7.13
C LEU A 97 -0.26 9.04 5.79
N LEU A 98 -0.67 10.02 4.96
CA LEU A 98 -0.16 10.18 3.60
C LEU A 98 -0.20 8.85 2.83
N THR A 99 -1.28 8.10 2.97
CA THR A 99 -1.42 6.71 2.50
C THR A 99 -0.98 6.52 1.04
N PRO A 100 -1.35 7.37 0.06
CA PRO A 100 -0.88 7.20 -1.32
C PRO A 100 0.64 7.35 -1.46
N LEU A 101 1.26 8.24 -0.69
CA LEU A 101 2.71 8.44 -0.71
C LEU A 101 3.44 7.30 0.02
N ALA A 102 2.92 6.87 1.17
CA ALA A 102 3.43 5.71 1.89
C ALA A 102 3.41 4.45 1.02
N ALA A 103 2.28 4.22 0.32
CA ALA A 103 2.15 3.14 -0.64
C ALA A 103 3.15 3.27 -1.80
N ALA A 104 3.35 4.47 -2.37
CA ALA A 104 4.32 4.72 -3.42
C ALA A 104 5.75 4.36 -2.98
N ALA A 105 6.16 4.80 -1.78
CA ALA A 105 7.47 4.49 -1.22
C ALA A 105 7.68 2.98 -1.07
N LEU A 106 6.70 2.26 -0.51
CA LEU A 106 6.78 0.80 -0.36
C LEU A 106 6.78 0.08 -1.70
N ILE A 107 5.92 0.48 -2.65
CA ILE A 107 5.90 -0.10 -4.01
C ILE A 107 7.26 0.08 -4.68
N GLY A 108 7.86 1.28 -4.60
CA GLY A 108 9.16 1.57 -5.19
C GLY A 108 10.27 0.66 -4.66
N VAL A 109 10.35 0.48 -3.34
CA VAL A 109 11.32 -0.43 -2.72
C VAL A 109 11.04 -1.88 -3.11
N MET A 110 9.77 -2.31 -3.13
CA MET A 110 9.41 -3.68 -3.50
C MET A 110 9.70 -3.99 -4.98
N ILE A 111 9.55 -3.03 -5.90
CA ILE A 111 9.96 -3.20 -7.30
C ILE A 111 11.47 -3.42 -7.39
N ASN A 112 12.29 -2.65 -6.68
CA ASN A 112 13.73 -2.86 -6.64
C ASN A 112 14.09 -4.23 -6.03
N ALA A 113 13.43 -4.63 -4.94
CA ALA A 113 13.62 -5.94 -4.33
C ALA A 113 13.23 -7.07 -5.29
N MET A 114 12.15 -6.92 -6.05
CA MET A 114 11.78 -7.89 -7.10
C MET A 114 12.82 -7.95 -8.22
N ALA A 115 13.34 -6.82 -8.66
CA ALA A 115 14.34 -6.77 -9.72
C ALA A 115 15.62 -7.53 -9.33
N THR A 116 16.07 -7.41 -8.07
CA THR A 116 17.27 -8.11 -7.58
C THR A 116 17.04 -9.60 -7.32
N SER A 117 15.81 -10.04 -7.09
CA SER A 117 15.45 -11.42 -6.79
C SER A 117 14.79 -12.17 -7.96
N ALA A 118 14.57 -11.51 -9.11
CA ALA A 118 13.81 -12.06 -10.23
C ALA A 118 14.39 -13.38 -10.78
N SER A 119 15.71 -13.51 -10.78
CA SER A 119 16.41 -14.74 -11.25
C SER A 119 16.14 -15.96 -10.37
N GLN A 120 15.69 -15.76 -9.11
CA GLN A 120 15.38 -16.83 -8.16
C GLN A 120 13.94 -17.37 -8.34
N GLY A 121 13.17 -16.78 -9.26
CA GLY A 121 11.80 -17.18 -9.53
C GLY A 121 10.78 -16.58 -8.54
N LEU A 122 9.63 -17.23 -8.40
CA LEU A 122 8.51 -16.71 -7.60
C LEU A 122 8.69 -16.98 -6.10
N TRP A 123 9.01 -18.21 -5.73
CA TRP A 123 8.85 -18.71 -4.36
C TRP A 123 9.89 -18.17 -3.38
N ALA A 124 9.43 -17.72 -2.20
CA ALA A 124 10.30 -17.16 -1.16
C ALA A 124 11.34 -18.16 -0.63
N MET A 125 11.02 -19.46 -0.60
CA MET A 125 11.97 -20.50 -0.20
C MET A 125 13.19 -20.59 -1.13
N SER A 126 13.06 -20.15 -2.38
CA SER A 126 14.15 -20.04 -3.34
C SER A 126 14.81 -18.66 -3.35
N GLY A 127 14.41 -17.77 -2.47
CA GLY A 127 14.83 -16.36 -2.48
C GLY A 127 14.10 -15.50 -3.51
N GLY A 128 12.97 -15.96 -4.04
CA GLY A 128 12.20 -15.32 -5.10
C GLY A 128 11.37 -14.12 -4.66
N ILE A 129 10.55 -13.65 -5.60
CA ILE A 129 9.83 -12.35 -5.50
C ILE A 129 8.51 -12.41 -4.71
N GLU A 130 8.11 -13.56 -4.16
CA GLU A 130 6.81 -13.76 -3.49
C GLU A 130 6.53 -12.71 -2.42
N TYR A 131 7.49 -12.48 -1.52
CA TYR A 131 7.33 -11.52 -0.43
C TYR A 131 7.21 -10.07 -0.93
N PRO A 132 8.15 -9.52 -1.73
CA PRO A 132 8.02 -8.15 -2.20
C PRO A 132 6.81 -7.94 -3.11
N LEU A 133 6.41 -8.93 -3.90
CA LEU A 133 5.20 -8.86 -4.71
C LEU A 133 3.95 -8.72 -3.83
N THR A 134 3.83 -9.56 -2.80
CA THR A 134 2.70 -9.53 -1.87
C THR A 134 2.58 -8.15 -1.19
N ILE A 135 3.69 -7.61 -0.71
CA ILE A 135 3.71 -6.28 -0.08
C ILE A 135 3.31 -5.17 -1.05
N ALA A 136 3.84 -5.19 -2.27
CA ALA A 136 3.49 -4.20 -3.30
C ALA A 136 1.98 -4.22 -3.63
N VAL A 137 1.40 -5.43 -3.78
CA VAL A 137 -0.03 -5.60 -4.04
C VAL A 137 -0.87 -5.11 -2.86
N VAL A 138 -0.47 -5.40 -1.62
CA VAL A 138 -1.17 -4.93 -0.42
C VAL A 138 -1.11 -3.40 -0.32
N ALA A 139 0.05 -2.79 -0.54
CA ALA A 139 0.20 -1.33 -0.52
C ALA A 139 -0.69 -0.66 -1.60
N LEU A 140 -0.71 -1.23 -2.80
CA LEU A 140 -1.57 -0.76 -3.90
C LEU A 140 -3.06 -0.92 -3.56
N ALA A 141 -3.45 -2.04 -2.98
CA ALA A 141 -4.83 -2.31 -2.58
C ALA A 141 -5.30 -1.30 -1.52
N VAL A 142 -4.45 -0.98 -0.52
CA VAL A 142 -4.77 0.04 0.49
C VAL A 142 -4.87 1.43 -0.14
N ALA A 143 -4.01 1.79 -1.10
CA ALA A 143 -4.13 3.05 -1.83
C ALA A 143 -5.44 3.12 -2.64
N ALA A 144 -5.86 2.00 -3.23
CA ALA A 144 -7.09 1.90 -4.02
C ALA A 144 -8.37 1.96 -3.17
N THR A 145 -8.41 1.23 -2.06
CA THR A 145 -9.59 1.16 -1.18
C THR A 145 -9.69 2.35 -0.23
N GLY A 146 -8.56 3.03 0.00
CA GLY A 146 -8.38 3.99 1.07
C GLY A 146 -8.02 3.30 2.40
N PRO A 147 -7.50 4.06 3.36
CA PRO A 147 -7.00 3.51 4.61
C PRO A 147 -8.10 3.18 5.64
N GLY A 148 -9.38 3.44 5.33
CA GLY A 148 -10.50 3.19 6.23
C GLY A 148 -10.69 4.28 7.31
N ARG A 149 -11.74 4.11 8.14
CA ARG A 149 -12.14 5.13 9.13
C ARG A 149 -11.15 5.32 10.28
N PHE A 150 -10.33 4.33 10.58
CA PHE A 150 -9.32 4.37 11.66
C PHE A 150 -7.96 4.88 11.17
N ALA A 151 -7.95 5.81 10.23
CA ALA A 151 -6.75 6.39 9.64
C ALA A 151 -6.62 7.88 9.97
N LEU A 152 -5.38 8.35 10.08
CA LEU A 152 -5.08 9.77 10.26
C LEU A 152 -5.40 10.59 9.00
N ASP A 153 -5.44 9.96 7.83
CA ASP A 153 -5.81 10.60 6.56
C ASP A 153 -7.31 10.90 6.43
N ARG A 154 -8.15 10.38 7.31
CA ARG A 154 -9.61 10.50 7.20
C ARG A 154 -10.11 11.92 6.95
N PRO A 155 -9.55 12.98 7.56
CA PRO A 155 -10.00 14.37 7.32
C PRO A 155 -9.60 14.90 5.94
N PHE A 156 -8.67 14.24 5.24
CA PHE A 156 -8.09 14.73 3.99
C PHE A 156 -8.73 14.07 2.76
N ARG A 157 -8.71 14.78 1.62
CA ARG A 157 -9.30 14.30 0.36
C ARG A 157 -8.67 13.00 -0.14
N TRP A 158 -7.37 12.81 0.05
CA TRP A 158 -6.65 11.58 -0.32
C TRP A 158 -6.92 10.40 0.61
N GLY A 159 -7.50 10.64 1.79
CA GLY A 159 -7.89 9.60 2.74
C GLY A 159 -9.08 8.73 2.31
N HIS A 160 -9.71 9.03 1.18
CA HIS A 160 -10.83 8.24 0.67
C HIS A 160 -10.39 7.16 -0.32
N GLY A 161 -9.11 7.12 -0.69
CA GLY A 161 -8.61 6.17 -1.68
C GLY A 161 -9.12 6.44 -3.10
N GLY A 162 -9.30 5.40 -3.88
CA GLY A 162 -9.80 5.45 -5.24
C GLY A 162 -8.70 5.18 -6.28
N LEU A 163 -9.13 5.05 -7.55
CA LEU A 163 -8.22 4.76 -8.65
C LEU A 163 -7.13 5.82 -8.85
N GLY A 164 -7.43 7.10 -8.54
CA GLY A 164 -6.44 8.18 -8.60
C GLY A 164 -5.31 8.00 -7.58
N SER A 165 -5.63 7.61 -6.34
CA SER A 165 -4.64 7.32 -5.31
C SER A 165 -3.81 6.09 -5.65
N ALA A 166 -4.44 5.04 -6.18
CA ALA A 166 -3.76 3.82 -6.64
C ALA A 166 -2.83 4.11 -7.82
N ALA A 167 -3.31 4.86 -8.82
CA ALA A 167 -2.51 5.26 -9.97
C ALA A 167 -1.30 6.12 -9.56
N PHE A 168 -1.51 7.09 -8.66
CA PHE A 168 -0.43 7.88 -8.10
C PHE A 168 0.61 6.99 -7.40
N ALA A 169 0.17 6.08 -6.52
CA ALA A 169 1.07 5.20 -5.79
C ALA A 169 1.89 4.30 -6.73
N LEU A 170 1.24 3.73 -7.74
CA LEU A 170 1.89 2.86 -8.72
C LEU A 170 2.86 3.64 -9.61
N VAL A 171 2.44 4.79 -10.15
CA VAL A 171 3.29 5.59 -11.05
C VAL A 171 4.46 6.20 -10.29
N ALA A 172 4.22 6.82 -9.13
CA ALA A 172 5.29 7.44 -8.34
C ALA A 172 6.29 6.39 -7.81
N GLY A 173 5.79 5.26 -7.31
CA GLY A 173 6.63 4.14 -6.88
C GLY A 173 7.41 3.52 -8.04
N GLY A 174 6.75 3.30 -9.18
CA GLY A 174 7.39 2.75 -10.39
C GLY A 174 8.45 3.68 -10.97
N VAL A 175 8.17 4.98 -11.07
CA VAL A 175 9.16 5.99 -11.52
C VAL A 175 10.34 6.05 -10.56
N GLY A 176 10.09 6.10 -9.23
CA GLY A 176 11.15 6.07 -8.24
C GLY A 176 12.02 4.82 -8.35
N ALA A 177 11.41 3.65 -8.52
CA ALA A 177 12.13 2.39 -8.73
C ALA A 177 12.95 2.42 -10.02
N ALA A 178 12.37 2.89 -11.13
CA ALA A 178 13.07 2.97 -12.41
C ALA A 178 14.29 3.90 -12.34
N ILE A 179 14.18 5.03 -11.64
CA ILE A 179 15.32 5.94 -11.42
C ILE A 179 16.42 5.22 -10.65
N VAL A 180 16.08 4.52 -9.55
CA VAL A 180 17.06 3.81 -8.72
C VAL A 180 17.75 2.67 -9.49
N LEU A 181 17.01 1.95 -10.34
CA LEU A 181 17.56 0.86 -11.17
C LEU A 181 18.42 1.36 -12.34
N ALA A 182 18.28 2.63 -12.72
CA ALA A 182 19.03 3.24 -13.81
C ALA A 182 20.35 3.91 -13.34
N LEU A 183 20.53 4.09 -12.02
CA LEU A 183 21.73 4.69 -11.41
C LEU A 183 22.77 3.64 -11.06
#